data_66071df4f482e8fd9e4cb079f7151261
#
_entry.id   66071df4f482e8fd9e4cb079f7151261
#
_cell.length_a   1.000
_cell.length_b   1.000
_cell.length_c   1.000
_cell.angle_alpha   90.00
_cell.angle_beta   90.00
_cell.angle_gamma   90.00
#
_symmetry.space_group_name_H-M   'P 1'
#
loop_
_entity.id
_entity.type
_entity.pdbx_description
1 polymer ?
#
loop_
_entity_poly.entity_id
_entity_poly.type
_entity_poly.pdbx_seq_one_letter_code
_entity_poly.pdbx_strand_id
1 'polypeptide(L)'
;SLPHAREDAQRLFHTKGAFIADVTERRGYNSLNESHNHTPVAEIALDFWRQYQYTCDKKFLTEKALPFITDAALFFQSLFVKEADGLYHAKEGTGYEGWIKLKDGLTEIVYARVLFTTALKAQKAAGVHSAEAQIWKDIVENLAPLPVVQLQKEVIQQQGASYKLERGYFKGWEVETDWIAAAGWGIKEQKMLTVYSA
;
A
#
# COMPACT_ATOMS: atom_id res chain seq x y z
N SER A 1 -1.81 -19.81 -3.75
CA SER A 1 -3.26 -19.91 -4.07
C SER A 1 -4.07 -19.05 -3.09
N LEU A 2 -5.29 -18.67 -3.45
CA LEU A 2 -6.14 -17.87 -2.58
C LEU A 2 -6.44 -18.53 -1.22
N PRO A 3 -6.70 -19.84 -1.12
CA PRO A 3 -6.82 -20.52 0.17
C PRO A 3 -5.60 -20.34 1.08
N HIS A 4 -4.39 -20.56 0.58
CA HIS A 4 -3.16 -20.36 1.36
C HIS A 4 -2.95 -18.89 1.77
N ALA A 5 -3.30 -17.94 0.91
CA ALA A 5 -3.21 -16.52 1.23
C ALA A 5 -4.19 -16.12 2.36
N ARG A 6 -5.37 -16.74 2.42
CA ARG A 6 -6.33 -16.59 3.54
C ARG A 6 -5.79 -17.19 4.84
N GLU A 7 -5.21 -18.38 4.76
CA GLU A 7 -4.54 -19.02 5.91
C GLU A 7 -3.41 -18.14 6.44
N ASP A 8 -2.59 -17.56 5.56
CA ASP A 8 -1.49 -16.71 5.98
C ASP A 8 -1.98 -15.39 6.59
N ALA A 9 -3.03 -14.76 6.07
CA ALA A 9 -3.65 -13.60 6.70
C ALA A 9 -4.13 -13.92 8.12
N GLN A 10 -4.76 -15.07 8.32
CA GLN A 10 -5.20 -15.50 9.64
C GLN A 10 -4.04 -15.86 10.57
N ARG A 11 -3.05 -16.61 10.07
CA ARG A 11 -1.91 -17.10 10.85
C ARG A 11 -0.94 -15.99 11.27
N LEU A 12 -0.65 -15.04 10.36
CA LEU A 12 0.37 -14.01 10.58
C LEU A 12 -0.20 -12.71 11.16
N PHE A 13 -1.43 -12.36 10.80
CA PHE A 13 -2.05 -11.08 11.14
C PHE A 13 -3.34 -11.19 11.95
N HIS A 14 -3.84 -12.42 12.21
CA HIS A 14 -5.10 -12.68 12.91
C HIS A 14 -6.29 -11.93 12.30
N THR A 15 -6.31 -11.81 10.96
CA THR A 15 -7.32 -11.05 10.22
C THR A 15 -7.97 -11.85 9.11
N LYS A 16 -9.07 -11.33 8.59
CA LYS A 16 -9.75 -11.83 7.38
C LYS A 16 -9.03 -11.35 6.13
N GLY A 17 -9.38 -11.95 5.00
CA GLY A 17 -8.85 -11.60 3.70
C GLY A 17 -7.67 -12.45 3.29
N ALA A 18 -6.89 -11.98 2.34
CA ALA A 18 -5.75 -12.70 1.78
C ALA A 18 -4.47 -11.87 1.91
N PHE A 19 -3.40 -12.48 2.38
CA PHE A 19 -2.06 -11.91 2.41
C PHE A 19 -1.15 -12.63 1.42
N ILE A 20 -0.42 -11.87 0.61
CA ILE A 20 0.63 -12.36 -0.29
C ILE A 20 1.80 -11.40 -0.15
N ALA A 21 2.97 -11.92 0.20
CA ALA A 21 4.24 -11.20 0.25
C ALA A 21 5.01 -11.35 -1.06
N ASP A 22 6.14 -10.64 -1.19
CA ASP A 22 7.04 -10.73 -2.34
C ASP A 22 7.61 -12.13 -2.55
N VAL A 23 7.85 -12.84 -1.46
CA VAL A 23 8.45 -14.17 -1.49
C VAL A 23 7.45 -15.19 -0.97
N THR A 24 7.08 -16.12 -1.85
CA THR A 24 6.27 -17.27 -1.49
C THR A 24 7.08 -18.56 -1.59
N GLU A 25 6.89 -19.46 -0.63
CA GLU A 25 7.46 -20.78 -0.68
C GLU A 25 6.83 -21.64 -1.80
N ARG A 26 7.52 -22.70 -2.21
CA ARG A 26 7.04 -23.62 -3.25
C ARG A 26 5.63 -24.17 -2.98
N ARG A 27 5.23 -24.30 -1.72
CA ARG A 27 3.89 -24.74 -1.32
C ARG A 27 2.83 -23.65 -1.38
N GLY A 28 3.21 -22.40 -1.69
CA GLY A 28 2.31 -21.27 -1.81
C GLY A 28 2.05 -20.49 -0.52
N TYR A 29 2.80 -20.77 0.54
CA TYR A 29 2.81 -19.98 1.78
C TYR A 29 3.83 -18.85 1.69
N ASN A 30 3.54 -17.76 2.39
CA ASN A 30 4.45 -16.62 2.43
C ASN A 30 5.61 -16.87 3.40
N SER A 31 6.79 -16.36 3.05
CA SER A 31 7.93 -16.35 3.96
C SER A 31 7.64 -15.46 5.17
N LEU A 32 8.01 -15.94 6.36
CA LEU A 32 7.86 -15.15 7.60
C LEU A 32 8.73 -13.88 7.59
N ASN A 33 9.87 -13.92 6.91
CA ASN A 33 10.79 -12.78 6.83
C ASN A 33 10.21 -11.61 6.03
N GLU A 34 9.27 -11.90 5.11
CA GLU A 34 8.64 -10.91 4.23
C GLU A 34 7.24 -10.48 4.71
N SER A 35 6.87 -10.83 5.94
CA SER A 35 5.55 -10.56 6.51
C SER A 35 5.20 -9.08 6.67
N HIS A 36 6.18 -8.18 6.55
CA HIS A 36 5.96 -6.73 6.62
C HIS A 36 5.72 -6.07 5.26
N ASN A 37 5.90 -6.79 4.15
CA ASN A 37 5.60 -6.27 2.82
C ASN A 37 4.17 -6.62 2.44
N HIS A 38 3.29 -5.64 2.47
CA HIS A 38 1.85 -5.81 2.30
C HIS A 38 1.36 -5.55 0.87
N THR A 39 2.15 -4.85 0.05
CA THR A 39 1.69 -4.34 -1.25
C THR A 39 1.44 -5.41 -2.31
N PRO A 40 2.15 -6.55 -2.36
CA PRO A 40 1.99 -7.52 -3.45
C PRO A 40 0.57 -8.06 -3.60
N VAL A 41 -0.16 -8.26 -2.52
CA VAL A 41 -1.56 -8.70 -2.63
C VAL A 41 -2.45 -7.66 -3.31
N ALA A 42 -2.19 -6.35 -3.06
CA ALA A 42 -2.90 -5.27 -3.72
C ALA A 42 -2.53 -5.17 -5.21
N GLU A 43 -1.25 -5.33 -5.54
CA GLU A 43 -0.76 -5.33 -6.92
C GLU A 43 -1.44 -6.41 -7.76
N ILE A 44 -1.47 -7.64 -7.25
CA ILE A 44 -2.15 -8.76 -7.90
C ILE A 44 -3.65 -8.49 -8.04
N ALA A 45 -4.30 -7.92 -7.02
CA ALA A 45 -5.72 -7.56 -7.09
C ALA A 45 -5.99 -6.53 -8.20
N LEU A 46 -5.11 -5.55 -8.38
CA LEU A 46 -5.20 -4.58 -9.47
C LEU A 46 -5.01 -5.21 -10.85
N ASP A 47 -4.15 -6.24 -10.97
CA ASP A 47 -3.98 -6.98 -12.22
C ASP A 47 -5.23 -7.79 -12.58
N PHE A 48 -5.89 -8.40 -11.61
CA PHE A 48 -7.20 -9.04 -11.82
C PHE A 48 -8.25 -8.02 -12.30
N TRP A 49 -8.25 -6.81 -11.74
CA TRP A 49 -9.13 -5.75 -12.19
C TRP A 49 -8.81 -5.30 -13.62
N ARG A 50 -7.54 -5.09 -13.96
CA ARG A 50 -7.08 -4.74 -15.32
C ARG A 50 -7.49 -5.80 -16.33
N GLN A 51 -7.31 -7.09 -16.00
CA GLN A 51 -7.75 -8.20 -16.85
C GLN A 51 -9.24 -8.09 -17.20
N TYR A 52 -10.09 -7.82 -16.21
CA TYR A 52 -11.51 -7.59 -16.45
C TYR A 52 -11.74 -6.34 -17.32
N GLN A 53 -11.05 -5.25 -17.08
CA GLN A 53 -11.20 -4.02 -17.86
C GLN A 53 -10.86 -4.21 -19.35
N TYR A 54 -9.86 -5.03 -19.66
CA TYR A 54 -9.47 -5.33 -21.05
C TYR A 54 -10.41 -6.32 -21.73
N THR A 55 -10.93 -7.29 -21.00
CA THR A 55 -11.72 -8.40 -21.59
C THR A 55 -13.22 -8.19 -21.51
N CYS A 56 -13.69 -7.37 -20.56
CA CYS A 56 -15.10 -7.23 -20.18
C CYS A 56 -15.78 -8.57 -19.81
N ASP A 57 -14.99 -9.59 -19.46
CA ASP A 57 -15.48 -10.93 -19.11
C ASP A 57 -16.15 -10.91 -17.73
N LYS A 58 -17.48 -10.92 -17.73
CA LYS A 58 -18.30 -10.92 -16.51
C LYS A 58 -18.12 -12.19 -15.67
N LYS A 59 -17.90 -13.32 -16.32
CA LYS A 59 -17.66 -14.58 -15.62
C LYS A 59 -16.33 -14.54 -14.86
N PHE A 60 -15.27 -14.08 -15.54
CA PHE A 60 -13.98 -13.84 -14.89
C PHE A 60 -14.11 -12.85 -13.70
N LEU A 61 -14.84 -11.73 -13.90
CA LEU A 61 -15.07 -10.77 -12.82
C LEU A 61 -15.70 -11.43 -11.59
N THR A 62 -16.80 -12.15 -11.78
CA THR A 62 -17.58 -12.71 -10.65
C THR A 62 -16.94 -13.92 -9.99
N GLU A 63 -16.32 -14.81 -10.78
CA GLU A 63 -15.78 -16.07 -10.28
C GLU A 63 -14.31 -15.98 -9.82
N LYS A 64 -13.54 -15.00 -10.31
CA LYS A 64 -12.10 -14.89 -10.04
C LYS A 64 -11.70 -13.54 -9.46
N ALA A 65 -11.96 -12.44 -10.20
CA ALA A 65 -11.44 -11.14 -9.83
C ALA A 65 -12.09 -10.61 -8.54
N LEU A 66 -13.41 -10.56 -8.47
CA LEU A 66 -14.12 -10.00 -7.33
C LEU A 66 -13.81 -10.72 -6.01
N PRO A 67 -13.80 -12.07 -5.92
CA PRO A 67 -13.40 -12.75 -4.70
C PRO A 67 -11.98 -12.38 -4.24
N PHE A 68 -11.02 -12.34 -5.19
CA PHE A 68 -9.64 -12.00 -4.87
C PHE A 68 -9.48 -10.54 -4.43
N ILE A 69 -10.08 -9.59 -5.17
CA ILE A 69 -10.07 -8.15 -4.84
C ILE A 69 -10.72 -7.91 -3.47
N THR A 70 -11.81 -8.60 -3.16
CA THR A 70 -12.49 -8.51 -1.86
C THR A 70 -11.57 -8.99 -0.73
N ASP A 71 -10.92 -10.14 -0.89
CA ASP A 71 -10.01 -10.66 0.13
C ASP A 71 -8.77 -9.76 0.32
N ALA A 72 -8.21 -9.22 -0.75
CA ALA A 72 -7.12 -8.24 -0.67
C ALA A 72 -7.57 -6.98 0.09
N ALA A 73 -8.76 -6.46 -0.21
CA ALA A 73 -9.32 -5.29 0.47
C ALA A 73 -9.61 -5.55 1.95
N LEU A 74 -10.12 -6.73 2.31
CA LEU A 74 -10.33 -7.12 3.71
C LEU A 74 -9.01 -7.19 4.49
N PHE A 75 -7.96 -7.73 3.88
CA PHE A 75 -6.64 -7.73 4.49
C PHE A 75 -6.12 -6.30 4.68
N PHE A 76 -6.15 -5.48 3.62
CA PHE A 76 -5.70 -4.09 3.69
C PHE A 76 -6.47 -3.26 4.72
N GLN A 77 -7.77 -3.48 4.87
CA GLN A 77 -8.58 -2.83 5.90
C GLN A 77 -8.01 -3.05 7.31
N SER A 78 -7.45 -4.22 7.59
CA SER A 78 -6.88 -4.54 8.91
C SER A 78 -5.58 -3.79 9.22
N LEU A 79 -4.91 -3.26 8.20
CA LEU A 79 -3.67 -2.50 8.35
C LEU A 79 -3.93 -1.06 8.84
N PHE A 80 -5.18 -0.58 8.73
CA PHE A 80 -5.53 0.79 9.04
C PHE A 80 -6.35 0.90 10.33
N VAL A 81 -6.14 2.01 11.04
CA VAL A 81 -6.91 2.36 12.23
C VAL A 81 -7.33 3.82 12.13
N LYS A 82 -8.58 4.12 12.48
CA LYS A 82 -9.06 5.50 12.58
C LYS A 82 -8.57 6.08 13.91
N GLU A 83 -7.75 7.12 13.85
CA GLU A 83 -7.18 7.77 15.03
C GLU A 83 -8.05 8.98 15.48
N ALA A 84 -7.59 9.66 16.54
CA ALA A 84 -8.34 10.75 17.17
C ALA A 84 -8.52 11.99 16.27
N ASP A 85 -7.68 12.16 15.26
CA ASP A 85 -7.80 13.21 14.23
C ASP A 85 -8.88 12.91 13.18
N GLY A 86 -9.51 11.73 13.24
CA GLY A 86 -10.55 11.30 12.33
C GLY A 86 -10.04 10.65 11.04
N LEU A 87 -8.72 10.53 10.87
CA LEU A 87 -8.11 9.93 9.69
C LEU A 87 -7.76 8.45 9.91
N TYR A 88 -7.68 7.69 8.82
CA TYR A 88 -7.21 6.33 8.82
C TYR A 88 -5.70 6.29 8.59
N HIS A 89 -4.98 5.82 9.58
CA HIS A 89 -3.53 5.67 9.60
C HIS A 89 -3.13 4.23 9.39
N ALA A 90 -2.09 3.99 8.56
CA ALA A 90 -1.46 2.69 8.44
C ALA A 90 -0.60 2.41 9.67
N LYS A 91 -0.84 1.29 10.35
CA LYS A 91 -0.16 0.94 11.61
C LYS A 91 1.32 0.64 11.43
N GLU A 92 1.61 -0.28 10.52
CA GLU A 92 2.95 -0.73 10.19
C GLU A 92 3.02 -1.11 8.72
N GLY A 93 4.12 -0.82 8.08
CA GLY A 93 4.39 -1.18 6.70
C GLY A 93 5.89 -1.21 6.42
N THR A 94 6.25 -1.54 5.19
CA THR A 94 7.63 -1.56 4.72
C THR A 94 7.75 -0.64 3.53
N GLY A 95 8.45 0.46 3.69
CA GLY A 95 8.67 1.38 2.58
C GLY A 95 9.81 0.96 1.65
N TYR A 96 10.73 0.14 2.17
CA TYR A 96 11.96 -0.27 1.50
C TYR A 96 12.65 -1.34 2.36
N GLU A 97 13.51 -2.20 1.80
CA GLU A 97 14.13 -3.32 2.51
C GLU A 97 14.81 -2.97 3.85
N GLY A 98 15.38 -1.76 3.98
CA GLY A 98 15.96 -1.26 5.22
C GLY A 98 14.98 -0.57 6.16
N TRP A 99 13.77 -0.29 5.73
CA TRP A 99 12.79 0.50 6.49
C TRP A 99 11.50 -0.28 6.72
N ILE A 100 11.51 -1.07 7.76
CA ILE A 100 10.36 -1.84 8.23
C ILE A 100 9.67 -1.10 9.39
N LYS A 101 8.40 -1.44 9.64
CA LYS A 101 7.61 -0.87 10.74
C LYS A 101 7.44 0.65 10.62
N LEU A 102 7.09 1.11 9.44
CA LEU A 102 6.70 2.50 9.20
C LEU A 102 5.22 2.71 9.55
N LYS A 103 4.92 3.77 10.30
CA LYS A 103 3.57 4.32 10.36
C LYS A 103 3.34 5.17 9.11
N ASP A 104 2.15 5.08 8.54
CA ASP A 104 1.76 5.84 7.33
C ASP A 104 2.74 5.68 6.17
N GLY A 105 3.12 4.44 5.91
CA GLY A 105 3.97 4.12 4.77
C GLY A 105 3.35 4.63 3.47
N LEU A 106 4.17 5.25 2.62
CA LEU A 106 3.74 5.78 1.33
C LEU A 106 3.03 4.70 0.49
N THR A 107 3.61 3.52 0.44
CA THR A 107 3.10 2.39 -0.32
C THR A 107 1.75 1.92 0.21
N GLU A 108 1.60 1.77 1.53
CA GLU A 108 0.34 1.37 2.15
C GLU A 108 -0.78 2.36 1.85
N ILE A 109 -0.53 3.66 2.00
CA ILE A 109 -1.55 4.70 1.74
C ILE A 109 -1.95 4.75 0.27
N VAL A 110 -0.98 4.69 -0.65
CA VAL A 110 -1.24 4.71 -2.10
C VAL A 110 -2.04 3.47 -2.51
N TYR A 111 -1.57 2.27 -2.11
CA TYR A 111 -2.26 1.04 -2.47
C TYR A 111 -3.63 0.90 -1.81
N ALA A 112 -3.81 1.36 -0.58
CA ALA A 112 -5.12 1.40 0.06
C ALA A 112 -6.12 2.23 -0.75
N ARG A 113 -5.73 3.45 -1.15
CA ARG A 113 -6.59 4.33 -1.97
C ARG A 113 -7.01 3.66 -3.28
N VAL A 114 -6.05 3.07 -3.99
CA VAL A 114 -6.32 2.45 -5.29
C VAL A 114 -7.10 1.15 -5.14
N LEU A 115 -6.73 0.29 -4.17
CA LEU A 115 -7.37 -1.00 -3.93
C LEU A 115 -8.82 -0.86 -3.50
N PHE A 116 -9.12 -0.03 -2.48
CA PHE A 116 -10.49 0.17 -2.02
C PHE A 116 -11.37 0.81 -3.11
N THR A 117 -10.84 1.79 -3.85
CA THR A 117 -11.54 2.36 -5.01
C THR A 117 -11.84 1.29 -6.05
N THR A 118 -10.89 0.38 -6.30
CA THR A 118 -11.05 -0.73 -7.25
C THR A 118 -12.07 -1.75 -6.74
N ALA A 119 -12.04 -2.09 -5.46
CA ALA A 119 -13.01 -3.01 -4.86
C ALA A 119 -14.44 -2.49 -4.98
N LEU A 120 -14.67 -1.20 -4.72
CA LEU A 120 -15.97 -0.55 -4.92
C LEU A 120 -16.41 -0.58 -6.39
N LYS A 121 -15.50 -0.31 -7.33
CA LYS A 121 -15.78 -0.40 -8.77
C LYS A 121 -16.10 -1.83 -9.21
N ALA A 122 -15.35 -2.81 -8.71
CA ALA A 122 -15.56 -4.23 -9.02
C ALA A 122 -16.92 -4.73 -8.52
N GLN A 123 -17.30 -4.38 -7.27
CA GLN A 123 -18.64 -4.68 -6.74
C GLN A 123 -19.74 -4.06 -7.58
N LYS A 124 -19.63 -2.77 -7.92
CA LYS A 124 -20.59 -2.09 -8.81
C LYS A 124 -20.70 -2.78 -10.16
N ALA A 125 -19.56 -3.13 -10.77
CA ALA A 125 -19.53 -3.80 -12.10
C ALA A 125 -20.14 -5.22 -12.04
N ALA A 126 -20.02 -5.91 -10.91
CA ALA A 126 -20.62 -7.23 -10.68
C ALA A 126 -22.07 -7.18 -10.20
N GLY A 127 -22.61 -6.00 -9.87
CA GLY A 127 -23.95 -5.85 -9.29
C GLY A 127 -24.06 -6.38 -7.86
N VAL A 128 -22.94 -6.37 -7.12
CA VAL A 128 -22.86 -6.86 -5.73
C VAL A 128 -22.75 -5.69 -4.77
N HIS A 129 -23.42 -5.81 -3.62
CA HIS A 129 -23.32 -4.87 -2.51
C HIS A 129 -22.89 -5.61 -1.25
N SER A 130 -21.86 -5.12 -0.58
CA SER A 130 -21.40 -5.69 0.70
C SER A 130 -21.44 -4.63 1.81
N ALA A 131 -21.50 -5.08 3.06
CA ALA A 131 -21.42 -4.19 4.21
C ALA A 131 -20.06 -3.47 4.29
N GLU A 132 -19.01 -4.11 3.82
CA GLU A 132 -17.65 -3.58 3.79
C GLU A 132 -17.50 -2.38 2.85
N ALA A 133 -18.36 -2.27 1.82
CA ALA A 133 -18.30 -1.16 0.86
C ALA A 133 -18.37 0.23 1.54
N GLN A 134 -19.21 0.36 2.59
CA GLN A 134 -19.28 1.61 3.32
C GLN A 134 -18.01 1.91 4.11
N ILE A 135 -17.40 0.88 4.68
CA ILE A 135 -16.13 1.01 5.41
C ILE A 135 -15.01 1.42 4.44
N TRP A 136 -14.91 0.76 3.29
CA TRP A 136 -13.89 1.09 2.28
C TRP A 136 -14.05 2.50 1.73
N LYS A 137 -15.30 2.96 1.56
CA LYS A 137 -15.58 4.33 1.17
C LYS A 137 -15.11 5.33 2.24
N ASP A 138 -15.43 5.09 3.51
CA ASP A 138 -14.99 5.92 4.63
C ASP A 138 -13.45 5.97 4.74
N ILE A 139 -12.78 4.82 4.54
CA ILE A 139 -11.31 4.78 4.51
C ILE A 139 -10.77 5.66 3.37
N VAL A 140 -11.26 5.51 2.14
CA VAL A 140 -10.77 6.30 0.99
C VAL A 140 -10.95 7.80 1.19
N GLU A 141 -12.08 8.20 1.76
CA GLU A 141 -12.41 9.60 2.02
C GLU A 141 -11.58 10.23 3.14
N ASN A 142 -11.13 9.40 4.11
CA ASN A 142 -10.44 9.85 5.31
C ASN A 142 -9.05 9.19 5.50
N LEU A 143 -8.37 8.80 4.42
CA LEU A 143 -6.98 8.33 4.52
C LEU A 143 -6.05 9.45 4.99
N ALA A 144 -5.10 9.11 5.84
CA ALA A 144 -3.99 9.98 6.19
C ALA A 144 -3.33 10.57 4.94
N PRO A 145 -2.78 11.80 5.00
CA PRO A 145 -2.10 12.42 3.88
C PRO A 145 -0.86 11.61 3.48
N LEU A 146 -0.47 11.72 2.22
CA LEU A 146 0.80 11.13 1.77
C LEU A 146 1.96 11.75 2.55
N PRO A 147 2.91 10.94 3.02
CA PRO A 147 4.07 11.44 3.72
C PRO A 147 4.97 12.23 2.75
N VAL A 148 5.19 13.51 3.05
CA VAL A 148 6.08 14.39 2.29
C VAL A 148 6.98 15.14 3.26
N VAL A 149 8.20 15.42 2.84
CA VAL A 149 9.17 16.23 3.60
C VAL A 149 9.84 17.24 2.72
N GLN A 150 10.20 18.37 3.31
CA GLN A 150 11.10 19.34 2.68
C GLN A 150 12.55 18.87 2.87
N LEU A 151 13.31 18.88 1.79
CA LEU A 151 14.73 18.56 1.86
C LEU A 151 15.50 19.69 2.55
N GLN A 152 16.45 19.31 3.40
CA GLN A 152 17.33 20.27 4.07
C GLN A 152 18.34 20.87 3.08
N LYS A 153 18.81 22.10 3.35
CA LYS A 153 19.74 22.81 2.45
C LYS A 153 21.03 22.05 2.16
N GLU A 154 21.54 21.30 3.14
CA GLU A 154 22.72 20.46 2.98
C GLU A 154 22.51 19.21 2.10
N VAL A 155 21.26 18.90 1.78
CA VAL A 155 20.90 17.76 0.89
C VAL A 155 20.72 18.23 -0.55
N ILE A 156 20.43 19.53 -0.75
CA ILE A 156 20.16 20.11 -2.07
C ILE A 156 21.06 21.29 -2.34
N GLN A 157 21.41 21.48 -3.61
CA GLN A 157 22.05 22.67 -4.12
C GLN A 157 21.19 23.23 -5.26
N GLN A 158 20.78 24.47 -5.16
CA GLN A 158 19.98 25.11 -6.20
C GLN A 158 20.85 25.46 -7.42
N GLN A 159 20.38 25.09 -8.60
CA GLN A 159 20.97 25.42 -9.90
C GLN A 159 19.88 25.95 -10.84
N GLY A 160 19.87 27.29 -11.03
CA GLY A 160 18.86 27.93 -11.88
C GLY A 160 17.44 27.73 -11.34
N ALA A 161 16.56 27.06 -12.12
CA ALA A 161 15.20 26.77 -11.76
C ALA A 161 15.03 25.37 -11.14
N SER A 162 16.10 24.60 -10.98
CA SER A 162 16.08 23.24 -10.42
C SER A 162 17.01 23.13 -9.22
N TYR A 163 16.86 22.03 -8.47
CA TYR A 163 17.69 21.68 -7.34
C TYR A 163 18.54 20.46 -7.68
N LYS A 164 19.81 20.47 -7.32
CA LYS A 164 20.68 19.30 -7.44
C LYS A 164 20.85 18.63 -6.10
N LEU A 165 20.65 17.30 -6.06
CA LEU A 165 20.76 16.53 -4.84
C LEU A 165 22.22 16.21 -4.51
N GLU A 166 22.66 16.52 -3.27
CA GLU A 166 24.08 16.42 -2.87
C GLU A 166 24.42 15.12 -2.16
N ARG A 167 23.44 14.37 -1.69
CA ARG A 167 23.66 13.09 -1.01
C ARG A 167 22.52 12.08 -1.26
N GLY A 168 22.67 10.88 -0.71
CA GLY A 168 21.72 9.79 -0.85
C GLY A 168 21.85 9.05 -2.18
N TYR A 169 20.95 8.11 -2.43
CA TYR A 169 20.94 7.28 -3.65
C TYR A 169 20.82 8.10 -4.94
N PHE A 170 20.18 9.27 -4.87
CA PHE A 170 19.92 10.13 -6.01
C PHE A 170 20.87 11.33 -6.08
N LYS A 171 22.07 11.21 -5.47
CA LYS A 171 23.09 12.26 -5.57
C LYS A 171 23.39 12.63 -7.02
N GLY A 172 23.39 13.92 -7.32
CA GLY A 172 23.62 14.43 -8.66
C GLY A 172 22.38 14.55 -9.54
N TRP A 173 21.23 14.02 -9.09
CA TRP A 173 19.97 14.19 -9.81
C TRP A 173 19.44 15.60 -9.66
N GLU A 174 18.85 16.10 -10.73
CA GLU A 174 18.14 17.39 -10.73
C GLU A 174 16.67 17.16 -10.41
N VAL A 175 16.11 17.99 -9.56
CA VAL A 175 14.69 18.01 -9.17
C VAL A 175 14.12 19.41 -9.27
N GLU A 176 12.85 19.54 -9.58
CA GLU A 176 12.17 20.83 -9.72
C GLU A 176 11.65 21.38 -8.39
N THR A 177 11.74 20.61 -7.31
CA THR A 177 11.22 20.96 -5.99
C THR A 177 12.14 20.49 -4.88
N ASP A 178 12.12 21.17 -3.75
CA ASP A 178 12.75 20.74 -2.51
C ASP A 178 11.85 19.85 -1.64
N TRP A 179 10.62 19.57 -2.09
CA TRP A 179 9.70 18.64 -1.44
C TRP A 179 9.73 17.28 -2.10
N ILE A 180 9.88 16.23 -1.29
CA ILE A 180 9.85 14.85 -1.77
C ILE A 180 8.89 13.99 -0.95
N ALA A 181 8.42 12.93 -1.55
CA ALA A 181 7.71 11.89 -0.83
C ALA A 181 8.66 11.18 0.14
N ALA A 182 8.23 11.03 1.39
CA ALA A 182 8.92 10.22 2.38
C ALA A 182 8.45 8.76 2.27
N ALA A 183 9.25 7.83 2.79
CA ALA A 183 8.83 6.42 2.91
C ALA A 183 7.69 6.27 3.93
N GLY A 184 7.72 7.04 5.00
CA GLY A 184 6.75 7.05 6.08
C GLY A 184 7.36 7.55 7.39
N TRP A 185 6.59 7.50 8.48
CA TRP A 185 7.08 7.80 9.82
C TRP A 185 7.78 6.58 10.41
N GLY A 186 9.11 6.67 10.61
CA GLY A 186 9.90 5.63 11.27
C GLY A 186 9.59 5.60 12.76
N ILE A 187 8.85 4.58 13.21
CA ILE A 187 8.42 4.45 14.61
C ILE A 187 9.63 4.36 15.55
N LYS A 188 10.65 3.60 15.17
CA LYS A 188 11.89 3.46 15.94
C LYS A 188 12.72 4.74 15.91
N GLU A 189 12.87 5.36 14.77
CA GLU A 189 13.66 6.56 14.52
C GLU A 189 12.96 7.84 15.01
N GLN A 190 11.65 7.78 15.21
CA GLN A 190 10.78 8.91 15.59
C GLN A 190 10.91 10.12 14.63
N LYS A 191 11.02 9.85 13.35
CA LYS A 191 11.11 10.86 12.29
C LYS A 191 10.60 10.34 10.95
N MET A 192 10.34 11.25 10.01
CA MET A 192 10.10 10.88 8.61
C MET A 192 11.36 10.29 7.98
N LEU A 193 11.22 9.13 7.34
CA LEU A 193 12.30 8.41 6.66
C LEU A 193 12.22 8.62 5.16
N THR A 194 13.34 9.01 4.58
CA THR A 194 13.51 9.23 3.14
C THR A 194 14.77 8.52 2.66
N VAL A 195 14.98 8.45 1.37
CA VAL A 195 16.25 7.97 0.80
C VAL A 195 17.47 8.78 1.23
N TYR A 196 17.28 9.94 1.86
CA TYR A 196 18.33 10.78 2.43
C TYR A 196 18.48 10.64 3.95
N SER A 197 17.67 9.80 4.57
CA SER A 197 17.74 9.50 6.01
C SER A 197 18.62 8.29 6.33
N ALA A 198 19.05 7.57 5.30
CA ALA A 198 19.90 6.39 5.41
C ALA A 198 21.39 6.78 5.56
#